data_7dfdbab5d8a20d2c260f4d76870e3ead
#
_entry.id   7dfdbab5d8a20d2c260f4d76870e3ead
#
_cell.length_a   1.000
_cell.length_b   1.000
_cell.length_c   1.000
_cell.angle_alpha   90.00
_cell.angle_beta   90.00
_cell.angle_gamma   90.00
#
_symmetry.space_group_name_H-M   'P 1'
#
loop_
_entity.id
_entity.type
_entity.pdbx_description
1 polymer ?
#
loop_
_entity_poly.entity_id
_entity_poly.type
_entity_poly.pdbx_seq_one_letter_code
_entity_poly.pdbx_strand_id
1 'polypeptide(L)'
;MKIAYIVTRADPIGGAQIHVRDLAAAMRDRGHSVVVLVGGSGPFLDDLRARGLETVVLRHLTVPIRPLQDLRAFRELRAALLAFGPDLVAAHSAKAGVIGRMVARVLGVPVIVTTHGWSFTTGVPPMRAAVYRWIERATGPLAADRTITVSDYDRELALRARILPAHRLVTVHNGMPDVAPSLRADPARTPPRLVMVARFGAQKDHPTLLRALAGLRDQAWELDLVGEGPLVAETASLASSLGIRERVHFLGQRMDVEQILANAQIGLLVTNWEGFPLSILEAMRAALPVVASAVGGVGESVRDQETGFLVPAGEVGPLRERIRQLLVDPGLRVRLGAHGRTVYEAHFALDQTVSKTLAVYRDVLQQGLDGHSERVADPALTDGRMTRGGRSG
;
A
#
# COMPACT_ATOMS: atom_id res chain seq x y z
N MET A 1 -7.81 13.44 18.24
CA MET A 1 -6.82 14.04 17.31
C MET A 1 -7.51 14.45 16.01
N LYS A 2 -7.05 15.53 15.40
CA LYS A 2 -7.42 15.93 14.02
C LYS A 2 -6.34 15.41 13.06
N ILE A 3 -6.68 14.47 12.19
CA ILE A 3 -5.73 13.78 11.31
C ILE A 3 -6.04 14.14 9.85
N ALA A 4 -5.03 14.65 9.13
CA ALA A 4 -5.13 14.94 7.70
C ALA A 4 -4.37 13.87 6.89
N TYR A 5 -5.11 13.03 6.16
CA TYR A 5 -4.54 12.05 5.21
C TYR A 5 -4.32 12.71 3.85
N ILE A 6 -3.18 12.45 3.22
CA ILE A 6 -2.88 12.99 1.88
C ILE A 6 -2.58 11.84 0.93
N VAL A 7 -3.29 11.79 -0.21
CA VAL A 7 -3.11 10.79 -1.28
C VAL A 7 -2.94 11.47 -2.63
N THR A 8 -1.98 11.03 -3.45
CA THR A 8 -1.60 11.72 -4.70
C THR A 8 -2.69 11.68 -5.78
N ARG A 9 -3.58 10.69 -5.80
CA ARG A 9 -4.55 10.50 -6.90
C ARG A 9 -5.84 9.83 -6.44
N ALA A 10 -6.92 10.14 -7.16
CA ALA A 10 -8.25 9.56 -6.98
C ALA A 10 -8.55 8.38 -7.92
N ASP A 11 -7.76 8.20 -8.99
CA ASP A 11 -7.95 7.20 -10.03
C ASP A 11 -6.59 6.71 -10.58
N PRO A 12 -6.44 5.39 -10.81
CA PRO A 12 -7.30 4.28 -10.39
C PRO A 12 -7.21 4.01 -8.88
N ILE A 13 -8.23 3.37 -8.31
CA ILE A 13 -8.17 2.85 -6.94
C ILE A 13 -7.18 1.69 -6.89
N GLY A 14 -6.24 1.75 -5.96
CA GLY A 14 -5.23 0.72 -5.74
C GLY A 14 -5.03 0.46 -4.25
N GLY A 15 -4.07 -0.39 -3.89
CA GLY A 15 -3.85 -0.80 -2.50
C GLY A 15 -3.63 0.36 -1.52
N ALA A 16 -2.90 1.40 -1.93
CA ALA A 16 -2.67 2.57 -1.08
C ALA A 16 -3.97 3.35 -0.79
N GLN A 17 -4.87 3.49 -1.78
CA GLN A 17 -6.16 4.13 -1.61
C GLN A 17 -7.08 3.31 -0.70
N ILE A 18 -7.14 1.99 -0.91
CA ILE A 18 -7.91 1.06 -0.05
C ILE A 18 -7.41 1.16 1.39
N HIS A 19 -6.09 1.11 1.60
CA HIS A 19 -5.49 1.25 2.93
C HIS A 19 -5.88 2.58 3.60
N VAL A 20 -5.76 3.71 2.89
CA VAL A 20 -6.12 5.03 3.46
C VAL A 20 -7.60 5.10 3.77
N ARG A 21 -8.47 4.60 2.90
CA ARG A 21 -9.91 4.55 3.11
C ARG A 21 -10.27 3.81 4.41
N ASP A 22 -9.74 2.60 4.55
CA ASP A 22 -10.08 1.72 5.68
C ASP A 22 -9.47 2.25 6.98
N LEU A 23 -8.24 2.77 6.93
CA LEU A 23 -7.59 3.39 8.08
C LEU A 23 -8.30 4.68 8.51
N ALA A 24 -8.64 5.56 7.57
CA ALA A 24 -9.33 6.82 7.85
C ALA A 24 -10.73 6.58 8.46
N ALA A 25 -11.49 5.61 7.92
CA ALA A 25 -12.77 5.21 8.47
C ALA A 25 -12.62 4.67 9.90
N ALA A 26 -11.67 3.77 10.13
CA ALA A 26 -11.41 3.20 11.45
C ALA A 26 -10.93 4.24 12.48
N MET A 27 -10.19 5.27 12.05
CA MET A 27 -9.79 6.39 12.93
C MET A 27 -10.99 7.26 13.29
N ARG A 28 -11.85 7.60 12.32
CA ARG A 28 -13.09 8.33 12.59
C ARG A 28 -13.98 7.56 13.57
N ASP A 29 -14.17 6.26 13.37
CA ASP A 29 -15.01 5.41 14.22
C ASP A 29 -14.46 5.29 15.66
N ARG A 30 -13.17 5.58 15.87
CA ARG A 30 -12.52 5.72 17.17
C ARG A 30 -12.59 7.15 17.75
N GLY A 31 -13.40 8.04 17.17
CA GLY A 31 -13.64 9.39 17.65
C GLY A 31 -12.57 10.43 17.25
N HIS A 32 -11.76 10.16 16.24
CA HIS A 32 -10.84 11.15 15.69
C HIS A 32 -11.52 11.98 14.59
N SER A 33 -11.19 13.27 14.50
CA SER A 33 -11.58 14.10 13.34
C SER A 33 -10.64 13.79 12.18
N VAL A 34 -11.20 13.41 11.04
CA VAL A 34 -10.42 12.94 9.90
C VAL A 34 -10.81 13.68 8.63
N VAL A 35 -9.84 14.15 7.86
CA VAL A 35 -10.00 14.64 6.49
C VAL A 35 -9.09 13.88 5.54
N VAL A 36 -9.57 13.55 4.35
CA VAL A 36 -8.76 12.92 3.30
C VAL A 36 -8.57 13.89 2.14
N LEU A 37 -7.34 14.36 1.94
CA LEU A 37 -6.95 15.27 0.86
C LEU A 37 -6.46 14.45 -0.32
N VAL A 38 -7.15 14.53 -1.44
CA VAL A 38 -6.93 13.65 -2.59
C VAL A 38 -6.57 14.46 -3.84
N GLY A 39 -5.51 14.07 -4.53
CA GLY A 39 -5.12 14.65 -5.79
C GLY A 39 -6.06 14.28 -6.94
N GLY A 40 -6.66 15.29 -7.58
CA GLY A 40 -7.58 15.12 -8.72
C GLY A 40 -8.96 14.59 -8.31
N SER A 41 -9.76 14.24 -9.31
CA SER A 41 -11.10 13.65 -9.17
C SER A 41 -11.11 12.21 -9.65
N GLY A 42 -12.06 11.40 -9.18
CA GLY A 42 -12.21 10.02 -9.60
C GLY A 42 -12.96 9.15 -8.57
N PRO A 43 -13.14 7.86 -8.85
CA PRO A 43 -14.01 6.96 -8.09
C PRO A 43 -13.63 6.83 -6.61
N PHE A 44 -12.38 7.07 -6.26
CA PHE A 44 -11.94 7.03 -4.87
C PHE A 44 -12.62 8.10 -4.00
N LEU A 45 -12.89 9.28 -4.54
CA LEU A 45 -13.61 10.34 -3.80
C LEU A 45 -15.03 9.91 -3.49
N ASP A 46 -15.70 9.24 -4.44
CA ASP A 46 -17.08 8.79 -4.24
C ASP A 46 -17.13 7.64 -3.21
N ASP A 47 -16.16 6.73 -3.23
CA ASP A 47 -16.02 5.68 -2.21
C ASP A 47 -15.78 6.26 -0.79
N LEU A 48 -14.94 7.28 -0.65
CA LEU A 48 -14.70 7.96 0.63
C LEU A 48 -15.97 8.65 1.14
N ARG A 49 -16.69 9.38 0.28
CA ARG A 49 -17.93 10.08 0.62
C ARG A 49 -19.04 9.12 0.99
N ALA A 50 -19.19 8.02 0.26
CA ALA A 50 -20.16 6.97 0.56
C ALA A 50 -19.95 6.36 1.97
N ARG A 51 -18.72 6.41 2.48
CA ARG A 51 -18.37 6.01 3.85
C ARG A 51 -18.46 7.14 4.88
N GLY A 52 -18.93 8.32 4.49
CA GLY A 52 -19.07 9.47 5.38
C GLY A 52 -17.75 10.12 5.80
N LEU A 53 -16.68 9.98 4.99
CA LEU A 53 -15.40 10.62 5.24
C LEU A 53 -15.37 12.03 4.60
N GLU A 54 -14.89 13.01 5.37
CA GLU A 54 -14.65 14.35 4.86
C GLU A 54 -13.51 14.31 3.83
N THR A 55 -13.72 14.95 2.66
CA THR A 55 -12.77 14.93 1.56
C THR A 55 -12.48 16.31 1.02
N VAL A 56 -11.21 16.58 0.70
CA VAL A 56 -10.78 17.80 0.00
C VAL A 56 -10.06 17.40 -1.28
N VAL A 57 -10.48 17.98 -2.40
CA VAL A 57 -9.84 17.74 -3.71
C VAL A 57 -8.70 18.71 -3.92
N LEU A 58 -7.50 18.19 -4.15
CA LEU A 58 -6.31 18.94 -4.52
C LEU A 58 -6.13 18.93 -6.04
N ARG A 59 -6.53 20.00 -6.72
CA ARG A 59 -6.57 20.07 -8.19
C ARG A 59 -5.19 19.98 -8.85
N HIS A 60 -4.16 20.43 -8.14
CA HIS A 60 -2.79 20.53 -8.67
C HIS A 60 -1.89 19.38 -8.24
N LEU A 61 -2.30 18.55 -7.27
CA LEU A 61 -1.56 17.37 -6.84
C LEU A 61 -1.76 16.23 -7.84
N THR A 62 -0.72 15.96 -8.66
CA THR A 62 -0.74 14.92 -9.71
C THR A 62 0.48 14.01 -9.60
N VAL A 63 0.43 12.82 -10.22
CA VAL A 63 1.54 11.84 -10.15
C VAL A 63 2.83 12.34 -10.84
N PRO A 64 2.81 12.89 -12.07
CA PRO A 64 4.03 13.36 -12.74
C PRO A 64 4.68 14.53 -11.99
N ILE A 65 6.02 14.57 -11.98
CA ILE A 65 6.78 15.70 -11.44
C ILE A 65 6.68 16.85 -12.44
N ARG A 66 6.09 17.98 -11.98
CA ARG A 66 5.89 19.21 -12.77
C ARG A 66 6.11 20.41 -11.84
N PRO A 67 7.29 21.07 -11.85
CA PRO A 67 7.68 22.04 -10.83
C PRO A 67 6.66 23.16 -10.57
N LEU A 68 6.13 23.79 -11.63
CA LEU A 68 5.11 24.85 -11.48
C LEU A 68 3.79 24.34 -10.90
N GLN A 69 3.37 23.14 -11.32
CA GLN A 69 2.16 22.52 -10.79
C GLN A 69 2.37 22.03 -9.35
N ASP A 70 3.55 21.56 -9.04
CA ASP A 70 3.92 21.13 -7.69
C ASP A 70 3.97 22.30 -6.71
N LEU A 71 4.40 23.47 -7.16
CA LEU A 71 4.31 24.69 -6.36
C LEU A 71 2.86 25.12 -6.12
N ARG A 72 1.98 24.97 -7.11
CA ARG A 72 0.52 25.21 -6.93
C ARG A 72 -0.07 24.19 -5.96
N ALA A 73 0.28 22.90 -6.09
CA ALA A 73 -0.14 21.84 -5.17
C ALA A 73 0.32 22.12 -3.73
N PHE A 74 1.55 22.62 -3.54
CA PHE A 74 2.05 23.05 -2.24
C PHE A 74 1.17 24.15 -1.61
N ARG A 75 0.84 25.21 -2.39
CA ARG A 75 0.00 26.31 -1.90
C ARG A 75 -1.44 25.84 -1.59
N GLU A 76 -2.01 25.02 -2.44
CA GLU A 76 -3.34 24.44 -2.29
C GLU A 76 -3.41 23.56 -1.03
N LEU A 77 -2.44 22.66 -0.86
CA LEU A 77 -2.34 21.79 0.31
C LEU A 77 -2.13 22.61 1.60
N ARG A 78 -1.27 23.65 1.56
CA ARG A 78 -1.07 24.53 2.70
C ARG A 78 -2.36 25.22 3.14
N ALA A 79 -3.15 25.74 2.19
CA ALA A 79 -4.42 26.38 2.48
C ALA A 79 -5.42 25.39 3.09
N ALA A 80 -5.52 24.17 2.55
CA ALA A 80 -6.40 23.13 3.06
C ALA A 80 -6.02 22.69 4.49
N LEU A 81 -4.72 22.49 4.76
CA LEU A 81 -4.24 22.13 6.09
C LEU A 81 -4.46 23.26 7.11
N LEU A 82 -4.26 24.53 6.73
CA LEU A 82 -4.56 25.67 7.61
C LEU A 82 -6.04 25.74 7.95
N ALA A 83 -6.94 25.50 6.98
CA ALA A 83 -8.38 25.52 7.20
C ALA A 83 -8.85 24.38 8.12
N PHE A 84 -8.27 23.18 7.99
CA PHE A 84 -8.64 22.03 8.83
C PHE A 84 -7.98 22.11 10.22
N GLY A 85 -6.76 22.61 10.33
CA GLY A 85 -5.98 22.69 11.58
C GLY A 85 -5.66 21.30 12.15
N PRO A 86 -4.91 20.44 11.43
CA PRO A 86 -4.63 19.09 11.91
C PRO A 86 -3.60 19.09 13.06
N ASP A 87 -3.74 18.11 13.96
CA ASP A 87 -2.71 17.78 14.96
C ASP A 87 -1.59 16.97 14.30
N LEU A 88 -1.91 16.21 13.24
CA LEU A 88 -1.00 15.32 12.53
C LEU A 88 -1.34 15.26 11.05
N VAL A 89 -0.30 15.25 10.21
CA VAL A 89 -0.39 14.94 8.77
C VAL A 89 0.09 13.52 8.52
N ALA A 90 -0.73 12.70 7.86
CA ALA A 90 -0.39 11.35 7.41
C ALA A 90 -0.35 11.32 5.88
N ALA A 91 0.84 11.32 5.28
CA ALA A 91 1.01 11.37 3.84
C ALA A 91 1.27 9.95 3.28
N HIS A 92 0.49 9.58 2.26
CA HIS A 92 0.58 8.28 1.60
C HIS A 92 0.97 8.44 0.13
N SER A 93 1.88 7.58 -0.36
CA SER A 93 2.53 7.64 -1.68
C SER A 93 3.69 8.65 -1.79
N ALA A 94 4.57 8.42 -2.77
CA ALA A 94 5.84 9.15 -2.89
C ALA A 94 5.64 10.67 -3.01
N LYS A 95 4.80 11.14 -3.96
CA LYS A 95 4.65 12.58 -4.20
C LYS A 95 3.89 13.30 -3.09
N ALA A 96 2.80 12.69 -2.58
CA ALA A 96 2.09 13.20 -1.40
C ALA A 96 3.04 13.24 -0.19
N GLY A 97 3.91 12.23 -0.04
CA GLY A 97 4.95 12.20 0.99
C GLY A 97 5.91 13.38 0.90
N VAL A 98 6.43 13.70 -0.31
CA VAL A 98 7.36 14.81 -0.49
C VAL A 98 6.68 16.17 -0.24
N ILE A 99 5.56 16.46 -0.93
CA ILE A 99 4.87 17.75 -0.79
C ILE A 99 4.26 17.90 0.60
N GLY A 100 3.65 16.82 1.13
CA GLY A 100 3.04 16.80 2.46
C GLY A 100 4.05 17.11 3.56
N ARG A 101 5.24 16.49 3.52
CA ARG A 101 6.34 16.77 4.46
C ARG A 101 6.76 18.26 4.42
N MET A 102 6.94 18.79 3.22
CA MET A 102 7.36 20.17 3.05
C MET A 102 6.32 21.16 3.60
N VAL A 103 5.04 20.94 3.32
CA VAL A 103 3.96 21.80 3.82
C VAL A 103 3.81 21.66 5.33
N ALA A 104 3.79 20.45 5.86
CA ALA A 104 3.68 20.19 7.30
C ALA A 104 4.84 20.87 8.07
N ARG A 105 6.07 20.77 7.55
CA ARG A 105 7.25 21.45 8.12
C ARG A 105 7.09 22.97 8.19
N VAL A 106 6.57 23.59 7.12
CA VAL A 106 6.32 25.05 7.08
C VAL A 106 5.23 25.45 8.08
N LEU A 107 4.26 24.58 8.33
CA LEU A 107 3.17 24.83 9.27
C LEU A 107 3.50 24.44 10.72
N GLY A 108 4.65 23.79 10.96
CA GLY A 108 5.00 23.27 12.28
C GLY A 108 4.13 22.08 12.74
N VAL A 109 3.48 21.38 11.81
CA VAL A 109 2.62 20.24 12.11
C VAL A 109 3.42 18.94 11.98
N PRO A 110 3.36 18.02 12.96
CA PRO A 110 3.98 16.70 12.87
C PRO A 110 3.51 15.92 11.64
N VAL A 111 4.44 15.22 10.98
CA VAL A 111 4.14 14.48 9.75
C VAL A 111 4.71 13.06 9.75
N ILE A 112 3.85 12.12 9.43
CA ILE A 112 4.19 10.72 9.21
C ILE A 112 3.98 10.38 7.74
N VAL A 113 4.94 9.71 7.14
CA VAL A 113 4.83 9.20 5.76
C VAL A 113 4.65 7.69 5.80
N THR A 114 3.63 7.19 5.12
CA THR A 114 3.47 5.74 4.91
C THR A 114 3.87 5.37 3.49
N THR A 115 4.86 4.49 3.37
CA THR A 115 5.39 4.00 2.09
C THR A 115 4.72 2.69 1.72
N HIS A 116 3.99 2.67 0.59
CA HIS A 116 3.34 1.49 0.02
C HIS A 116 4.21 0.79 -1.05
N GLY A 117 5.51 0.70 -0.81
CA GLY A 117 6.55 0.30 -1.74
C GLY A 117 7.35 1.52 -2.23
N TRP A 118 8.67 1.42 -2.18
CA TRP A 118 9.55 2.50 -2.61
C TRP A 118 9.58 2.63 -4.14
N SER A 119 9.56 3.88 -4.64
CA SER A 119 9.71 4.17 -6.07
C SER A 119 11.10 3.81 -6.63
N PHE A 120 12.00 3.31 -5.80
CA PHE A 120 13.33 2.81 -6.17
C PHE A 120 13.53 1.33 -5.84
N THR A 121 12.43 0.57 -5.68
CA THR A 121 12.46 -0.87 -5.46
C THR A 121 13.00 -1.64 -6.68
N THR A 122 13.28 -2.91 -6.51
CA THR A 122 13.67 -3.82 -7.59
C THR A 122 12.63 -3.77 -8.71
N GLY A 123 13.07 -3.79 -9.98
CA GLY A 123 12.19 -3.69 -11.16
C GLY A 123 11.96 -2.27 -11.68
N VAL A 124 12.32 -1.23 -10.92
CA VAL A 124 12.33 0.15 -11.42
C VAL A 124 13.60 0.41 -12.23
N PRO A 125 13.54 1.05 -13.42
CA PRO A 125 14.72 1.38 -14.21
C PRO A 125 15.80 2.10 -13.38
N PRO A 126 17.09 1.72 -13.49
CA PRO A 126 18.15 2.17 -12.57
C PRO A 126 18.29 3.70 -12.46
N MET A 127 18.19 4.42 -13.57
CA MET A 127 18.25 5.89 -13.59
C MET A 127 17.10 6.52 -12.79
N ARG A 128 15.87 6.01 -13.01
CA ARG A 128 14.70 6.49 -12.26
C ARG A 128 14.81 6.16 -10.78
N ALA A 129 15.24 4.95 -10.46
CA ALA A 129 15.47 4.53 -9.07
C ALA A 129 16.51 5.43 -8.37
N ALA A 130 17.59 5.80 -9.06
CA ALA A 130 18.61 6.71 -8.53
C ALA A 130 18.04 8.11 -8.23
N VAL A 131 17.24 8.68 -9.16
CA VAL A 131 16.58 9.99 -8.96
C VAL A 131 15.62 9.95 -7.76
N TYR A 132 14.75 8.93 -7.68
CA TYR A 132 13.81 8.82 -6.56
C TYR A 132 14.53 8.62 -5.24
N ARG A 133 15.59 7.82 -5.20
CA ARG A 133 16.43 7.63 -4.02
C ARG A 133 17.09 8.93 -3.57
N TRP A 134 17.58 9.73 -4.52
CA TRP A 134 18.14 11.05 -4.22
C TRP A 134 17.08 11.99 -3.64
N ILE A 135 15.88 12.05 -4.23
CA ILE A 135 14.77 12.86 -3.72
C ILE A 135 14.44 12.45 -2.28
N GLU A 136 14.28 11.15 -2.01
CA GLU A 136 13.95 10.67 -0.67
C GLU A 136 15.07 10.96 0.34
N ARG A 137 16.34 10.81 -0.05
CA ARG A 137 17.48 11.19 0.80
C ARG A 137 17.52 12.69 1.12
N ALA A 138 17.19 13.54 0.16
CA ALA A 138 17.21 14.99 0.34
C ALA A 138 16.01 15.47 1.18
N THR A 139 14.84 14.87 1.03
CA THR A 139 13.61 15.36 1.67
C THR A 139 13.25 14.59 2.95
N GLY A 140 13.61 13.31 3.06
CA GLY A 140 13.27 12.46 4.20
C GLY A 140 13.77 12.98 5.54
N PRO A 141 15.07 13.23 5.71
CA PRO A 141 15.64 13.71 6.98
C PRO A 141 15.12 15.08 7.43
N LEU A 142 14.74 15.93 6.47
CA LEU A 142 14.37 17.32 6.72
C LEU A 142 12.97 17.49 7.31
N ALA A 143 12.07 16.52 7.07
CA ALA A 143 10.67 16.79 7.30
C ALA A 143 9.82 15.63 7.83
N ALA A 144 10.25 14.38 7.77
CA ALA A 144 9.45 13.28 8.31
C ALA A 144 9.82 13.00 9.77
N ASP A 145 8.86 13.10 10.69
CA ASP A 145 9.08 12.73 12.09
C ASP A 145 9.23 11.22 12.23
N ARG A 146 8.40 10.46 11.53
CA ARG A 146 8.48 9.00 11.34
C ARG A 146 8.09 8.61 9.92
N THR A 147 8.60 7.48 9.46
CA THR A 147 8.13 6.83 8.24
C THR A 147 7.66 5.41 8.59
N ILE A 148 6.41 5.13 8.26
CA ILE A 148 5.85 3.79 8.32
C ILE A 148 6.15 3.09 7.00
N THR A 149 6.78 1.92 7.07
CA THR A 149 6.93 1.00 5.94
C THR A 149 5.91 -0.12 6.07
N VAL A 150 5.29 -0.54 4.97
CA VAL A 150 4.26 -1.57 5.00
C VAL A 150 4.83 -2.99 5.06
N SER A 151 6.16 -3.13 4.97
CA SER A 151 6.89 -4.38 5.08
C SER A 151 8.27 -4.17 5.70
N ASP A 152 8.83 -5.22 6.29
CA ASP A 152 10.22 -5.22 6.76
C ASP A 152 11.18 -5.15 5.57
N TYR A 153 10.82 -5.74 4.42
CA TYR A 153 11.55 -5.57 3.17
C TYR A 153 11.72 -4.09 2.80
N ASP A 154 10.65 -3.30 2.83
CA ASP A 154 10.70 -1.86 2.53
C ASP A 154 11.53 -1.10 3.57
N ARG A 155 11.46 -1.49 4.85
CA ARG A 155 12.29 -0.93 5.91
C ARG A 155 13.77 -1.20 5.67
N GLU A 156 14.14 -2.44 5.38
CA GLU A 156 15.50 -2.83 5.03
C GLU A 156 16.03 -2.08 3.79
N LEU A 157 15.18 -1.95 2.76
CA LEU A 157 15.52 -1.22 1.54
C LEU A 157 15.82 0.25 1.83
N ALA A 158 15.04 0.90 2.71
CA ALA A 158 15.26 2.27 3.14
C ALA A 158 16.57 2.42 3.94
N LEU A 159 16.87 1.49 4.83
CA LEU A 159 18.12 1.46 5.61
C LEU A 159 19.35 1.31 4.71
N ARG A 160 19.33 0.31 3.81
CA ARG A 160 20.41 0.12 2.82
C ARG A 160 20.57 1.33 1.91
N ALA A 161 19.48 1.96 1.53
CA ALA A 161 19.49 3.18 0.74
C ALA A 161 19.84 4.44 1.55
N ARG A 162 20.03 4.35 2.87
CA ARG A 162 20.31 5.48 3.77
C ARG A 162 19.30 6.63 3.61
N ILE A 163 18.01 6.30 3.54
CA ILE A 163 16.93 7.30 3.42
C ILE A 163 16.70 7.98 4.76
N LEU A 164 16.57 7.19 5.84
CA LEU A 164 16.34 7.66 7.21
C LEU A 164 17.11 6.77 8.20
N PRO A 165 17.45 7.28 9.39
CA PRO A 165 18.00 6.45 10.46
C PRO A 165 16.96 5.46 10.99
N ALA A 166 17.40 4.34 11.53
CA ALA A 166 16.57 3.23 11.95
C ALA A 166 15.44 3.62 12.93
N HIS A 167 15.71 4.54 13.85
CA HIS A 167 14.74 5.00 14.85
C HIS A 167 13.57 5.81 14.25
N ARG A 168 13.68 6.27 13.01
CA ARG A 168 12.60 6.97 12.28
C ARG A 168 11.82 6.06 11.34
N LEU A 169 12.19 4.79 11.23
CA LEU A 169 11.55 3.78 10.38
C LEU A 169 10.82 2.76 11.24
N VAL A 170 9.52 2.62 11.05
CA VAL A 170 8.68 1.66 11.76
C VAL A 170 7.92 0.81 10.77
N THR A 171 7.98 -0.52 10.90
CA THR A 171 7.16 -1.42 10.09
C THR A 171 5.78 -1.55 10.69
N VAL A 172 4.75 -1.25 9.90
CA VAL A 172 3.35 -1.56 10.19
C VAL A 172 2.77 -2.23 8.97
N HIS A 173 2.60 -3.54 9.01
CA HIS A 173 2.00 -4.30 7.92
C HIS A 173 0.58 -3.81 7.61
N ASN A 174 0.21 -3.84 6.34
CA ASN A 174 -1.15 -3.58 5.95
C ASN A 174 -2.10 -4.60 6.59
N GLY A 175 -3.28 -4.13 6.97
CA GLY A 175 -4.40 -4.96 7.34
C GLY A 175 -5.65 -4.51 6.62
N MET A 176 -6.70 -5.28 6.72
CA MET A 176 -7.97 -4.97 6.09
C MET A 176 -9.15 -5.46 6.93
N PRO A 177 -10.37 -4.90 6.69
CA PRO A 177 -11.57 -5.39 7.35
C PRO A 177 -11.84 -6.85 7.05
N ASP A 178 -12.44 -7.58 7.98
CA ASP A 178 -12.87 -8.95 7.73
C ASP A 178 -14.10 -9.00 6.81
N VAL A 179 -14.38 -10.19 6.31
CA VAL A 179 -15.59 -10.48 5.49
C VAL A 179 -16.57 -11.34 6.28
N ALA A 180 -17.84 -11.21 5.93
CA ALA A 180 -18.89 -12.09 6.47
C ALA A 180 -18.54 -13.57 6.19
N PRO A 181 -18.90 -14.51 7.08
CA PRO A 181 -18.64 -15.95 6.87
C PRO A 181 -19.16 -16.49 5.53
N SER A 182 -20.25 -15.92 5.02
CA SER A 182 -20.81 -16.27 3.69
C SER A 182 -19.94 -15.85 2.50
N LEU A 183 -18.96 -14.98 2.73
CA LEU A 183 -17.98 -14.54 1.74
C LEU A 183 -16.60 -15.23 1.92
N ARG A 184 -16.55 -16.29 2.68
CA ARG A 184 -15.40 -17.21 2.71
C ARG A 184 -15.55 -18.24 1.60
N ALA A 185 -14.45 -18.54 0.93
CA ALA A 185 -14.42 -19.53 -0.14
C ALA A 185 -14.59 -20.96 0.40
N ASP A 186 -15.01 -21.83 -0.49
CA ASP A 186 -14.90 -23.29 -0.30
C ASP A 186 -13.74 -23.82 -1.18
N PRO A 187 -12.53 -23.96 -0.62
CA PRO A 187 -11.38 -24.44 -1.39
C PRO A 187 -11.50 -25.91 -1.83
N ALA A 188 -12.42 -26.70 -1.24
CA ALA A 188 -12.62 -28.08 -1.63
C ALA A 188 -13.35 -28.23 -2.96
N ARG A 189 -14.11 -27.23 -3.40
CA ARG A 189 -14.93 -27.29 -4.63
C ARG A 189 -14.09 -27.63 -5.86
N THR A 190 -14.67 -28.44 -6.74
CA THR A 190 -14.08 -28.89 -8.03
C THR A 190 -15.09 -28.73 -9.17
N PRO A 191 -14.64 -28.38 -10.39
CA PRO A 191 -13.28 -28.02 -10.77
C PRO A 191 -12.89 -26.68 -10.10
N PRO A 192 -11.60 -26.48 -9.76
CA PRO A 192 -11.16 -25.27 -9.07
C PRO A 192 -11.14 -24.07 -10.01
N ARG A 193 -11.59 -22.93 -9.47
CA ARG A 193 -11.49 -21.60 -10.08
C ARG A 193 -10.33 -20.86 -9.46
N LEU A 194 -9.44 -20.37 -10.29
CA LEU A 194 -8.30 -19.54 -9.91
C LEU A 194 -8.66 -18.07 -10.05
N VAL A 195 -8.10 -17.21 -9.20
CA VAL A 195 -8.34 -15.77 -9.27
C VAL A 195 -7.06 -14.99 -9.07
N MET A 196 -6.84 -13.94 -9.88
CA MET A 196 -5.79 -12.96 -9.68
C MET A 196 -6.39 -11.56 -9.70
N VAL A 197 -6.34 -10.87 -8.56
CA VAL A 197 -6.77 -9.48 -8.42
C VAL A 197 -5.55 -8.58 -8.59
N ALA A 198 -5.41 -7.97 -9.76
CA ALA A 198 -4.21 -7.23 -10.10
C ALA A 198 -4.41 -6.27 -11.28
N ARG A 199 -3.72 -5.12 -11.26
CA ARG A 199 -3.68 -4.21 -12.39
C ARG A 199 -2.88 -4.81 -13.56
N PHE A 200 -3.36 -4.66 -14.79
CA PHE A 200 -2.63 -5.08 -15.99
C PHE A 200 -1.54 -4.07 -16.37
N GLY A 201 -0.36 -4.25 -15.82
CA GLY A 201 0.81 -3.41 -16.05
C GLY A 201 2.11 -4.20 -15.87
N ALA A 202 3.25 -3.60 -16.19
CA ALA A 202 4.56 -4.25 -16.16
C ALA A 202 4.97 -4.83 -14.78
N GLN A 203 4.35 -4.37 -13.70
CA GLN A 203 4.57 -4.93 -12.37
C GLN A 203 4.03 -6.35 -12.25
N LYS A 204 2.86 -6.60 -12.82
CA LYS A 204 2.15 -7.88 -12.70
C LYS A 204 2.46 -8.77 -13.90
N ASP A 205 2.94 -9.97 -13.62
CA ASP A 205 3.45 -10.88 -14.65
C ASP A 205 2.38 -11.87 -15.13
N HIS A 206 1.30 -11.32 -15.72
CA HIS A 206 0.26 -12.13 -16.36
C HIS A 206 0.83 -13.06 -17.44
N PRO A 207 1.85 -12.68 -18.23
CA PRO A 207 2.42 -13.59 -19.23
C PRO A 207 2.99 -14.88 -18.62
N THR A 208 3.72 -14.80 -17.51
CA THR A 208 4.25 -16.00 -16.84
C THR A 208 3.13 -16.88 -16.31
N LEU A 209 2.07 -16.29 -15.73
CA LEU A 209 0.88 -17.04 -15.29
C LEU A 209 0.21 -17.78 -16.44
N LEU A 210 -0.07 -17.10 -17.56
CA LEU A 210 -0.74 -17.72 -18.70
C LEU A 210 0.10 -18.85 -19.32
N ARG A 211 1.42 -18.70 -19.39
CA ARG A 211 2.31 -19.78 -19.88
C ARG A 211 2.33 -20.98 -18.93
N ALA A 212 2.27 -20.75 -17.62
CA ALA A 212 2.18 -21.83 -16.64
C ALA A 212 0.87 -22.60 -16.80
N LEU A 213 -0.26 -21.92 -16.93
CA LEU A 213 -1.59 -22.53 -17.12
C LEU A 213 -1.74 -23.21 -18.49
N ALA A 214 -1.10 -22.70 -19.53
CA ALA A 214 -1.08 -23.35 -20.83
C ALA A 214 -0.42 -24.74 -20.79
N GLY A 215 0.47 -24.99 -19.84
CA GLY A 215 1.04 -26.32 -19.59
C GLY A 215 0.17 -27.25 -18.73
N LEU A 216 -1.05 -26.83 -18.36
CA LEU A 216 -2.00 -27.56 -17.51
C LEU A 216 -3.37 -27.72 -18.21
N ARG A 217 -3.39 -27.78 -19.55
CA ARG A 217 -4.63 -27.91 -20.33
C ARG A 217 -5.35 -29.23 -20.13
N ASP A 218 -4.63 -30.26 -19.70
CA ASP A 218 -5.12 -31.58 -19.33
C ASP A 218 -5.91 -31.58 -18.02
N GLN A 219 -5.77 -30.54 -17.21
CA GLN A 219 -6.49 -30.35 -15.96
C GLN A 219 -7.72 -29.45 -16.16
N ALA A 220 -8.76 -29.66 -15.36
CA ALA A 220 -9.95 -28.81 -15.34
C ALA A 220 -9.68 -27.58 -14.42
N TRP A 221 -9.74 -26.37 -14.98
CA TRP A 221 -9.60 -25.11 -14.26
C TRP A 221 -10.22 -23.95 -15.04
N GLU A 222 -10.57 -22.89 -14.35
CA GLU A 222 -10.96 -21.59 -14.89
C GLU A 222 -10.13 -20.52 -14.21
N LEU A 223 -9.83 -19.41 -14.89
CA LEU A 223 -9.07 -18.28 -14.35
C LEU A 223 -9.87 -16.98 -14.47
N ASP A 224 -10.13 -16.33 -13.35
CA ASP A 224 -10.66 -14.98 -13.28
C ASP A 224 -9.53 -13.97 -13.09
N LEU A 225 -9.38 -13.05 -14.03
CA LEU A 225 -8.45 -11.91 -13.97
C LEU A 225 -9.24 -10.65 -13.67
N VAL A 226 -9.06 -10.11 -12.45
CA VAL A 226 -9.78 -8.94 -11.95
C VAL A 226 -8.85 -7.72 -11.97
N GLY A 227 -9.23 -6.68 -12.70
CA GLY A 227 -8.50 -5.43 -12.78
C GLY A 227 -8.46 -4.88 -14.19
N GLU A 228 -7.89 -3.70 -14.32
CA GLU A 228 -7.71 -2.98 -15.59
C GLU A 228 -6.26 -2.55 -15.75
N GLY A 229 -5.91 -2.11 -16.96
CA GLY A 229 -4.61 -1.55 -17.25
C GLY A 229 -4.23 -1.64 -18.71
N PRO A 230 -3.11 -1.02 -19.10
CA PRO A 230 -2.72 -0.91 -20.51
C PRO A 230 -2.40 -2.26 -21.18
N LEU A 231 -2.14 -3.33 -20.42
CA LEU A 231 -1.72 -4.63 -20.96
C LEU A 231 -2.87 -5.65 -21.07
N VAL A 232 -4.15 -5.25 -20.89
CA VAL A 232 -5.31 -6.16 -21.02
C VAL A 232 -5.37 -6.80 -22.41
N ALA A 233 -5.29 -6.00 -23.47
CA ALA A 233 -5.40 -6.51 -24.84
C ALA A 233 -4.24 -7.45 -25.22
N GLU A 234 -3.02 -7.12 -24.82
CA GLU A 234 -1.85 -7.98 -25.02
C GLU A 234 -1.98 -9.29 -24.27
N THR A 235 -2.46 -9.25 -23.02
CA THR A 235 -2.68 -10.42 -22.19
C THR A 235 -3.76 -11.34 -22.80
N ALA A 236 -4.84 -10.77 -23.35
CA ALA A 236 -5.90 -11.51 -24.01
C ALA A 236 -5.39 -12.19 -25.31
N SER A 237 -4.60 -11.47 -26.12
CA SER A 237 -3.96 -12.00 -27.30
C SER A 237 -3.01 -13.16 -26.97
N LEU A 238 -2.24 -13.05 -25.89
CA LEU A 238 -1.38 -14.12 -25.41
C LEU A 238 -2.20 -15.36 -24.98
N ALA A 239 -3.31 -15.18 -24.25
CA ALA A 239 -4.19 -16.29 -23.88
C ALA A 239 -4.74 -17.03 -25.12
N SER A 240 -5.09 -16.29 -26.16
CA SER A 240 -5.54 -16.85 -27.45
C SER A 240 -4.42 -17.63 -28.15
N SER A 241 -3.22 -17.07 -28.25
CA SER A 241 -2.07 -17.75 -28.89
C SER A 241 -1.63 -19.01 -28.14
N LEU A 242 -1.85 -19.04 -26.82
CA LEU A 242 -1.60 -20.20 -25.97
C LEU A 242 -2.74 -21.24 -25.99
N GLY A 243 -3.86 -20.98 -26.67
CA GLY A 243 -5.00 -21.89 -26.77
C GLY A 243 -5.76 -22.10 -25.45
N ILE A 244 -5.79 -21.08 -24.58
CA ILE A 244 -6.47 -21.13 -23.29
C ILE A 244 -7.48 -19.99 -23.09
N ARG A 245 -7.76 -19.21 -24.13
CA ARG A 245 -8.60 -18.00 -24.06
C ARG A 245 -9.98 -18.25 -23.45
N GLU A 246 -10.60 -19.37 -23.75
CA GLU A 246 -11.95 -19.71 -23.29
C GLU A 246 -12.03 -19.98 -21.78
N ARG A 247 -10.89 -20.36 -21.16
CA ARG A 247 -10.77 -20.60 -19.73
C ARG A 247 -10.34 -19.36 -18.93
N VAL A 248 -10.03 -18.24 -19.61
CA VAL A 248 -9.53 -17.03 -18.97
C VAL A 248 -10.57 -15.93 -19.10
N HIS A 249 -11.10 -15.49 -17.97
CA HIS A 249 -12.14 -14.47 -17.87
C HIS A 249 -11.52 -13.14 -17.46
N PHE A 250 -11.63 -12.12 -18.31
CA PHE A 250 -11.20 -10.76 -18.04
C PHE A 250 -12.38 -9.98 -17.46
N LEU A 251 -12.43 -9.80 -16.13
CA LEU A 251 -13.59 -9.25 -15.44
C LEU A 251 -13.57 -7.72 -15.33
N GLY A 252 -12.48 -7.05 -15.79
CA GLY A 252 -12.33 -5.61 -15.65
C GLY A 252 -12.17 -5.19 -14.19
N GLN A 253 -12.33 -3.90 -13.94
CA GLN A 253 -12.35 -3.37 -12.57
C GLN A 253 -13.67 -3.74 -11.88
N ARG A 254 -13.57 -4.32 -10.68
CA ARG A 254 -14.71 -4.80 -9.89
C ARG A 254 -14.71 -4.18 -8.50
N MET A 255 -15.91 -3.90 -7.99
CA MET A 255 -16.12 -3.43 -6.61
C MET A 255 -16.56 -4.57 -5.67
N ASP A 256 -16.98 -5.69 -6.22
CA ASP A 256 -17.45 -6.89 -5.54
C ASP A 256 -16.37 -8.00 -5.50
N VAL A 257 -15.12 -7.63 -5.30
CA VAL A 257 -13.97 -8.55 -5.25
C VAL A 257 -14.17 -9.65 -4.21
N GLU A 258 -14.86 -9.34 -3.11
CA GLU A 258 -15.14 -10.29 -2.03
C GLU A 258 -16.01 -11.46 -2.52
N GLN A 259 -17.03 -11.20 -3.35
CA GLN A 259 -17.88 -12.21 -3.95
C GLN A 259 -17.11 -13.07 -4.96
N ILE A 260 -16.21 -12.45 -5.73
CA ILE A 260 -15.38 -13.17 -6.69
C ILE A 260 -14.43 -14.12 -5.96
N LEU A 261 -13.77 -13.64 -4.90
CA LEU A 261 -12.89 -14.46 -4.08
C LEU A 261 -13.64 -15.61 -3.38
N ALA A 262 -14.86 -15.35 -2.89
CA ALA A 262 -15.71 -16.37 -2.27
C ALA A 262 -16.07 -17.53 -3.23
N ASN A 263 -16.08 -17.27 -4.54
CA ASN A 263 -16.35 -18.26 -5.57
C ASN A 263 -15.09 -18.93 -6.14
N ALA A 264 -13.90 -18.49 -5.73
CA ALA A 264 -12.63 -19.06 -6.15
C ALA A 264 -12.16 -20.19 -5.21
N GLN A 265 -11.14 -20.94 -5.63
CA GLN A 265 -10.51 -22.00 -4.85
C GLN A 265 -8.99 -21.80 -4.71
N ILE A 266 -8.39 -20.96 -5.53
CA ILE A 266 -6.95 -20.67 -5.51
C ILE A 266 -6.75 -19.18 -5.79
N GLY A 267 -6.11 -18.46 -4.86
CA GLY A 267 -5.66 -17.08 -5.04
C GLY A 267 -4.27 -17.04 -5.69
N LEU A 268 -4.06 -16.13 -6.62
CA LEU A 268 -2.79 -15.99 -7.34
C LEU A 268 -2.26 -14.57 -7.26
N LEU A 269 -0.94 -14.41 -7.09
CA LEU A 269 -0.24 -13.16 -7.29
C LEU A 269 1.10 -13.38 -8.00
N VAL A 270 1.08 -13.38 -9.32
CA VAL A 270 2.30 -13.48 -10.15
C VAL A 270 2.76 -12.07 -10.48
N THR A 271 3.94 -11.69 -9.98
CA THR A 271 4.37 -10.29 -9.98
C THR A 271 5.89 -10.17 -9.95
N ASN A 272 6.42 -9.05 -10.46
CA ASN A 272 7.84 -8.77 -10.54
C ASN A 272 8.39 -8.00 -9.32
N TRP A 273 7.55 -7.23 -8.63
CA TRP A 273 7.91 -6.50 -7.40
C TRP A 273 6.67 -6.11 -6.60
N GLU A 274 6.78 -6.12 -5.27
CA GLU A 274 5.74 -5.72 -4.32
C GLU A 274 6.34 -5.01 -3.10
N GLY A 275 5.52 -4.15 -2.46
CA GLY A 275 5.73 -3.74 -1.08
C GLY A 275 5.11 -4.76 -0.13
N PHE A 276 3.77 -4.61 0.11
CA PHE A 276 2.97 -5.56 0.89
C PHE A 276 1.56 -5.63 0.26
N PRO A 277 1.30 -6.61 -0.61
CA PRO A 277 0.12 -6.60 -1.47
C PRO A 277 -1.18 -6.96 -0.74
N LEU A 278 -2.18 -6.08 -0.82
CA LEU A 278 -3.50 -6.31 -0.22
C LEU A 278 -4.23 -7.50 -0.85
N SER A 279 -4.01 -7.78 -2.14
CA SER A 279 -4.67 -8.92 -2.82
C SER A 279 -4.32 -10.29 -2.21
N ILE A 280 -3.16 -10.43 -1.57
CA ILE A 280 -2.83 -11.62 -0.78
C ILE A 280 -3.69 -11.66 0.49
N LEU A 281 -3.82 -10.53 1.20
CA LEU A 281 -4.66 -10.47 2.39
C LEU A 281 -6.13 -10.72 2.05
N GLU A 282 -6.59 -10.23 0.91
CA GLU A 282 -7.94 -10.50 0.38
C GLU A 282 -8.17 -12.00 0.18
N ALA A 283 -7.20 -12.70 -0.42
CA ALA A 283 -7.27 -14.15 -0.60
C ALA A 283 -7.22 -14.89 0.75
N MET A 284 -6.30 -14.53 1.65
CA MET A 284 -6.16 -15.14 2.97
C MET A 284 -7.42 -14.94 3.83
N ARG A 285 -8.04 -13.76 3.83
CA ARG A 285 -9.27 -13.50 4.58
C ARG A 285 -10.48 -14.31 4.03
N ALA A 286 -10.46 -14.59 2.73
CA ALA A 286 -11.43 -15.48 2.08
C ALA A 286 -11.12 -16.97 2.29
N ALA A 287 -10.09 -17.33 3.07
CA ALA A 287 -9.61 -18.70 3.29
C ALA A 287 -9.11 -19.40 2.02
N LEU A 288 -8.58 -18.66 1.04
CA LEU A 288 -7.98 -19.22 -0.17
C LEU A 288 -6.51 -19.58 0.06
N PRO A 289 -6.02 -20.74 -0.42
CA PRO A 289 -4.59 -20.96 -0.59
C PRO A 289 -4.03 -20.00 -1.63
N VAL A 290 -2.82 -19.49 -1.42
CA VAL A 290 -2.20 -18.51 -2.31
C VAL A 290 -0.98 -19.10 -3.00
N VAL A 291 -0.84 -18.86 -4.32
CA VAL A 291 0.46 -19.03 -5.01
C VAL A 291 0.95 -17.66 -5.43
N ALA A 292 2.13 -17.27 -4.93
CA ALA A 292 2.66 -15.94 -5.16
C ALA A 292 4.14 -15.93 -5.54
N SER A 293 4.58 -14.91 -6.28
CA SER A 293 5.99 -14.67 -6.56
C SER A 293 6.73 -14.26 -5.28
N ALA A 294 7.89 -14.85 -5.02
CA ALA A 294 8.76 -14.57 -3.87
C ALA A 294 9.52 -13.25 -4.07
N VAL A 295 8.82 -12.11 -4.00
CA VAL A 295 9.38 -10.77 -4.22
C VAL A 295 8.93 -9.79 -3.13
N GLY A 296 9.80 -8.84 -2.79
CA GLY A 296 9.46 -7.78 -1.83
C GLY A 296 8.98 -8.33 -0.49
N GLY A 297 7.93 -7.73 0.04
CA GLY A 297 7.29 -8.15 1.30
C GLY A 297 6.28 -9.30 1.18
N VAL A 298 6.19 -9.99 0.03
CA VAL A 298 5.24 -11.12 -0.15
C VAL A 298 5.50 -12.23 0.85
N GLY A 299 6.77 -12.57 1.10
CA GLY A 299 7.17 -13.60 2.07
C GLY A 299 6.84 -13.28 3.54
N GLU A 300 6.46 -12.03 3.83
CA GLU A 300 6.02 -11.63 5.17
C GLU A 300 4.54 -11.97 5.44
N SER A 301 3.75 -12.17 4.37
CA SER A 301 2.35 -12.59 4.46
C SER A 301 2.16 -14.07 4.09
N VAL A 302 2.83 -14.56 3.06
CA VAL A 302 2.73 -15.96 2.62
C VAL A 302 3.88 -16.77 3.22
N ARG A 303 3.55 -17.77 4.03
CA ARG A 303 4.51 -18.77 4.53
C ARG A 303 4.51 -19.96 3.57
N ASP A 304 5.67 -20.20 2.93
CA ASP A 304 5.76 -21.28 1.93
C ASP A 304 5.39 -22.64 2.53
N GLN A 305 4.50 -23.37 1.83
CA GLN A 305 3.95 -24.68 2.20
C GLN A 305 3.07 -24.70 3.47
N GLU A 306 2.88 -23.56 4.16
CA GLU A 306 2.01 -23.44 5.33
C GLU A 306 0.69 -22.71 5.00
N THR A 307 0.79 -21.52 4.40
CA THR A 307 -0.38 -20.69 4.05
C THR A 307 -0.59 -20.58 2.54
N GLY A 308 0.35 -21.11 1.76
CA GLY A 308 0.38 -21.04 0.31
C GLY A 308 1.72 -21.49 -0.23
N PHE A 309 2.03 -21.10 -1.45
CA PHE A 309 3.31 -21.38 -2.09
C PHE A 309 3.99 -20.10 -2.57
N LEU A 310 5.30 -20.03 -2.34
CA LEU A 310 6.18 -19.01 -2.90
C LEU A 310 6.97 -19.61 -4.07
N VAL A 311 7.01 -18.89 -5.20
CA VAL A 311 7.73 -19.30 -6.40
C VAL A 311 8.67 -18.19 -6.87
N PRO A 312 9.83 -18.50 -7.46
CA PRO A 312 10.69 -17.47 -8.03
C PRO A 312 9.95 -16.66 -9.11
N ALA A 313 10.17 -15.35 -9.14
CA ALA A 313 9.55 -14.47 -10.13
C ALA A 313 10.00 -14.80 -11.56
N GLY A 314 9.08 -14.76 -12.52
CA GLY A 314 9.34 -15.02 -13.92
C GLY A 314 9.52 -16.50 -14.29
N GLU A 315 9.50 -17.42 -13.33
CA GLU A 315 9.73 -18.83 -13.57
C GLU A 315 8.45 -19.63 -13.79
N VAL A 316 8.19 -20.01 -15.05
CA VAL A 316 6.99 -20.75 -15.48
C VAL A 316 6.94 -22.16 -14.88
N GLY A 317 8.06 -22.86 -14.80
CA GLY A 317 8.12 -24.27 -14.33
C GLY A 317 7.65 -24.43 -12.88
N PRO A 318 8.32 -23.76 -11.91
CA PRO A 318 7.91 -23.78 -10.51
C PRO A 318 6.48 -23.30 -10.28
N LEU A 319 6.05 -22.23 -10.95
CA LEU A 319 4.68 -21.74 -10.86
C LEU A 319 3.66 -22.80 -11.32
N ARG A 320 3.89 -23.42 -12.49
CA ARG A 320 3.04 -24.48 -13.02
C ARG A 320 2.93 -25.65 -12.05
N GLU A 321 4.06 -26.09 -11.48
CA GLU A 321 4.07 -27.23 -10.55
C GLU A 321 3.25 -26.95 -9.28
N ARG A 322 3.38 -25.75 -8.67
CA ARG A 322 2.61 -25.38 -7.47
C ARG A 322 1.12 -25.24 -7.78
N ILE A 323 0.77 -24.66 -8.92
CA ILE A 323 -0.63 -24.61 -9.37
C ILE A 323 -1.15 -26.04 -9.58
N ARG A 324 -0.40 -26.91 -10.26
CA ARG A 324 -0.80 -28.32 -10.49
C ARG A 324 -1.10 -29.06 -9.18
N GLN A 325 -0.26 -28.91 -8.15
CA GLN A 325 -0.49 -29.49 -6.83
C GLN A 325 -1.83 -29.08 -6.24
N LEU A 326 -2.17 -27.79 -6.33
CA LEU A 326 -3.46 -27.29 -5.84
C LEU A 326 -4.64 -27.70 -6.72
N LEU A 327 -4.45 -27.90 -8.03
CA LEU A 327 -5.54 -28.35 -8.90
C LEU A 327 -5.99 -29.78 -8.56
N VAL A 328 -5.06 -30.66 -8.25
CA VAL A 328 -5.34 -32.11 -8.05
C VAL A 328 -5.65 -32.49 -6.59
N ASP A 329 -5.32 -31.62 -5.62
CA ASP A 329 -5.49 -31.94 -4.18
C ASP A 329 -6.41 -30.93 -3.46
N PRO A 330 -7.73 -31.22 -3.37
CA PRO A 330 -8.66 -30.39 -2.61
C PRO A 330 -8.31 -30.29 -1.11
N GLY A 331 -7.78 -31.36 -0.51
CA GLY A 331 -7.38 -31.39 0.89
C GLY A 331 -6.22 -30.43 1.18
N LEU A 332 -5.26 -30.36 0.26
CA LEU A 332 -4.17 -29.38 0.32
C LEU A 332 -4.70 -27.95 0.25
N ARG A 333 -5.64 -27.66 -0.65
CA ARG A 333 -6.28 -26.35 -0.75
C ARG A 333 -6.95 -25.93 0.56
N VAL A 334 -7.75 -26.83 1.15
CA VAL A 334 -8.43 -26.57 2.43
C VAL A 334 -7.42 -26.28 3.55
N ARG A 335 -6.39 -27.11 3.68
CA ARG A 335 -5.38 -26.95 4.72
C ARG A 335 -4.64 -25.62 4.62
N LEU A 336 -4.10 -25.30 3.45
CA LEU A 336 -3.35 -24.07 3.24
C LEU A 336 -4.25 -22.83 3.38
N GLY A 337 -5.47 -22.87 2.87
CA GLY A 337 -6.44 -21.79 2.98
C GLY A 337 -6.86 -21.51 4.43
N ALA A 338 -7.12 -22.57 5.20
CA ALA A 338 -7.45 -22.44 6.64
C ALA A 338 -6.28 -21.84 7.45
N HIS A 339 -5.05 -22.28 7.19
CA HIS A 339 -3.87 -21.67 7.84
C HIS A 339 -3.67 -20.23 7.41
N GLY A 340 -3.85 -19.91 6.12
CA GLY A 340 -3.82 -18.53 5.62
C GLY A 340 -4.81 -17.64 6.36
N ARG A 341 -6.05 -18.13 6.53
CA ARG A 341 -7.09 -17.43 7.28
C ARG A 341 -6.69 -17.19 8.74
N THR A 342 -6.14 -18.19 9.44
CA THR A 342 -5.66 -18.06 10.81
C THR A 342 -4.56 -16.98 10.94
N VAL A 343 -3.61 -16.97 10.00
CA VAL A 343 -2.54 -15.97 9.97
C VAL A 343 -3.10 -14.57 9.70
N TYR A 344 -4.08 -14.44 8.79
CA TYR A 344 -4.77 -13.17 8.53
C TYR A 344 -5.44 -12.64 9.82
N GLU A 345 -6.22 -13.46 10.52
CA GLU A 345 -6.92 -13.09 11.75
C GLU A 345 -5.95 -12.63 12.84
N ALA A 346 -4.83 -13.32 13.01
CA ALA A 346 -3.84 -13.04 14.03
C ALA A 346 -2.99 -11.79 13.75
N HIS A 347 -2.70 -11.47 12.47
CA HIS A 347 -1.67 -10.48 12.13
C HIS A 347 -2.11 -9.38 11.18
N PHE A 348 -3.14 -9.60 10.35
CA PHE A 348 -3.51 -8.73 9.23
C PHE A 348 -4.97 -8.25 9.27
N ALA A 349 -5.69 -8.49 10.35
CA ALA A 349 -6.96 -7.83 10.61
C ALA A 349 -6.74 -6.31 10.75
N LEU A 350 -7.68 -5.49 10.27
CA LEU A 350 -7.57 -4.02 10.26
C LEU A 350 -7.21 -3.45 11.63
N ASP A 351 -7.81 -3.98 12.70
CA ASP A 351 -7.57 -3.50 14.07
C ASP A 351 -6.11 -3.60 14.51
N GLN A 352 -5.36 -4.59 14.03
CA GLN A 352 -3.92 -4.71 14.28
C GLN A 352 -3.16 -3.53 13.65
N THR A 353 -3.44 -3.23 12.38
CA THR A 353 -2.81 -2.11 11.67
C THR A 353 -3.18 -0.77 12.29
N VAL A 354 -4.46 -0.57 12.62
CA VAL A 354 -4.95 0.66 13.24
C VAL A 354 -4.30 0.89 14.60
N SER A 355 -4.22 -0.13 15.44
CA SER A 355 -3.63 -0.04 16.78
C SER A 355 -2.14 0.30 16.72
N LYS A 356 -1.38 -0.37 15.84
CA LYS A 356 0.04 -0.09 15.61
C LYS A 356 0.26 1.32 15.04
N THR A 357 -0.57 1.73 14.07
CA THR A 357 -0.50 3.08 13.48
C THR A 357 -0.81 4.16 14.51
N LEU A 358 -1.84 3.96 15.35
CA LEU A 358 -2.16 4.89 16.44
C LEU A 358 -1.03 5.01 17.46
N ALA A 359 -0.33 3.91 17.77
CA ALA A 359 0.83 3.97 18.65
C ALA A 359 1.94 4.86 18.08
N VAL A 360 2.23 4.73 16.79
CA VAL A 360 3.20 5.59 16.09
C VAL A 360 2.75 7.06 16.08
N TYR A 361 1.46 7.32 15.86
CA TYR A 361 0.91 8.68 15.86
C TYR A 361 1.03 9.35 17.23
N ARG A 362 0.72 8.61 18.30
CA ARG A 362 0.85 9.10 19.69
C ARG A 362 2.30 9.37 20.06
N ASP A 363 3.23 8.48 19.71
CA ASP A 363 4.65 8.66 19.97
C ASP A 363 5.18 9.96 19.32
N VAL A 364 4.84 10.22 18.07
CA VAL A 364 5.24 11.45 17.37
C VAL A 364 4.67 12.72 18.02
N LEU A 365 3.40 12.68 18.43
CA LEU A 365 2.77 13.82 19.09
C LEU A 365 3.35 14.10 20.47
N GLN A 366 3.70 13.08 21.25
CA GLN A 366 4.34 13.22 22.56
C GLN A 366 5.74 13.82 22.43
N GLN A 367 6.56 13.32 21.51
CA GLN A 367 7.90 13.86 21.27
C GLN A 367 7.88 15.32 20.82
N GLY A 368 6.84 15.73 20.06
CA GLY A 368 6.63 17.14 19.69
C GLY A 368 6.37 18.04 20.89
N LEU A 369 5.63 17.56 21.89
CA LEU A 369 5.33 18.30 23.12
C LEU A 369 6.55 18.41 24.02
N ASP A 370 7.32 17.34 24.20
CA ASP A 370 8.51 17.29 25.06
C ASP A 370 9.61 18.20 24.50
N GLY A 371 9.86 18.15 23.21
CA GLY A 371 10.83 19.04 22.53
C GLY A 371 10.43 20.53 22.51
N HIS A 372 9.14 20.84 22.70
CA HIS A 372 8.66 22.22 22.85
C HIS A 372 8.86 22.70 24.30
N SER A 373 8.61 21.85 25.26
CA SER A 373 8.78 22.14 26.70
C SER A 373 10.25 22.37 27.05
N GLU A 374 11.18 21.61 26.49
CA GLU A 374 12.63 21.82 26.69
C GLU A 374 13.14 23.14 26.10
N ARG A 375 12.60 23.57 24.95
CA ARG A 375 12.96 24.88 24.33
C ARG A 375 12.42 26.09 25.11
N VAL A 376 11.30 25.92 25.80
CA VAL A 376 10.71 26.99 26.63
C VAL A 376 11.40 27.03 28.01
N ALA A 377 11.97 25.93 28.48
CA ALA A 377 12.64 25.82 29.76
C ALA A 377 14.12 26.30 29.77
N ASP A 378 14.72 26.62 28.61
CA ASP A 378 16.09 27.17 28.51
C ASP A 378 16.06 28.70 28.34
N PRO A 379 16.18 29.49 29.43
CA PRO A 379 16.14 30.95 29.38
C PRO A 379 17.41 31.57 28.77
N ALA A 380 18.45 30.78 28.45
CA ALA A 380 19.75 31.28 28.03
C ALA A 380 19.78 31.85 26.60
N LEU A 381 18.71 31.74 25.80
CA LEU A 381 18.66 32.19 24.41
C LEU A 381 17.88 33.53 24.21
N THR A 382 17.34 34.15 25.27
CA THR A 382 16.53 35.38 25.15
C THR A 382 17.25 36.67 25.54
N ASP A 383 18.49 36.62 26.02
CA ASP A 383 19.19 37.83 26.49
C ASP A 383 20.42 38.16 25.65
N GLY A 384 20.20 38.42 24.38
CA GLY A 384 21.18 38.93 23.41
C GLY A 384 20.82 40.33 22.90
N ARG A 385 20.37 41.24 23.77
CA ARG A 385 20.22 42.67 23.39
C ARG A 385 21.08 43.58 24.22
N MET A 386 22.08 44.09 23.51
CA MET A 386 22.65 45.46 23.62
C MET A 386 23.14 45.97 24.98
N THR A 387 24.44 45.86 25.21
CA THR A 387 25.16 46.93 25.86
C THR A 387 26.02 47.67 24.82
N ARG A 388 25.49 48.73 24.25
CA ARG A 388 26.32 49.79 23.61
C ARG A 388 27.00 50.56 24.72
N GLY A 389 28.27 50.26 24.97
CA GLY A 389 29.14 51.10 25.80
C GLY A 389 29.38 52.42 25.10
N GLY A 390 28.88 53.50 25.71
CA GLY A 390 29.29 54.83 25.39
C GLY A 390 30.78 55.07 25.78
N ARG A 391 31.57 55.65 24.91
CA ARG A 391 32.80 56.28 25.21
C ARG A 391 32.56 57.78 25.06
N SER A 392 32.56 58.44 26.18
CA SER A 392 32.86 59.86 26.29
C SER A 392 34.31 60.01 26.81
N GLY A 393 35.11 60.83 26.18
CA GLY A 393 36.45 61.15 26.56
C GLY A 393 37.29 61.43 25.33
#